data_2d53730c88923b495cc707294c4b931f
#
_entry.id   2d53730c88923b495cc707294c4b931f
#
_cell.length_a   1.000
_cell.length_b   1.000
_cell.length_c   1.000
_cell.angle_alpha   90.00
_cell.angle_beta   90.00
_cell.angle_gamma   90.00
#
_symmetry.space_group_name_H-M   'P 1'
#
loop_
_entity.id
_entity.type
_entity.pdbx_description
1 polymer ?
#
loop_
_entity_poly.entity_id
_entity_poly.type
_entity_poly.pdbx_seq_one_letter_code
_entity_poly.pdbx_strand_id
1 'polypeptide(L)'
;MKYGYYQICEALQSAADNSSYVNSVTWGNIFDVDMRKMTLFPLCHILTGTAEVLERTVIYSIDVLVMDAMDYSKQDPNVIPYSFEGVAQKQDIYHRSLFSLQEMIASLRRGDLYTDGFRLVNDPLCDPFDEDFESTVCGWKATFQIETPNPTIIC
;
A
#
# COMPACT_ATOMS: atom_id res chain seq x y z
N MET A 1 0.56 19.71 -16.21
CA MET A 1 -0.38 18.95 -15.40
C MET A 1 -0.23 17.46 -15.74
N LYS A 2 0.08 16.67 -14.76
CA LYS A 2 0.27 15.23 -14.95
C LYS A 2 -1.07 14.52 -14.79
N TYR A 3 -1.51 13.82 -15.80
CA TYR A 3 -2.76 13.07 -15.76
C TYR A 3 -2.51 11.56 -15.81
N GLY A 4 -3.47 10.81 -15.41
CA GLY A 4 -3.49 9.37 -15.54
C GLY A 4 -2.61 8.68 -14.51
N TYR A 5 -1.83 7.71 -14.97
CA TYR A 5 -1.09 6.80 -14.11
C TYR A 5 -0.08 7.49 -13.18
N TYR A 6 0.62 8.50 -13.69
CA TYR A 6 1.58 9.26 -12.86
C TYR A 6 0.91 9.97 -11.68
N GLN A 7 -0.29 10.52 -11.92
CA GLN A 7 -1.06 11.17 -10.87
C GLN A 7 -1.41 10.21 -9.74
N ILE A 8 -1.79 8.99 -10.11
CA ILE A 8 -2.11 7.92 -9.14
C ILE A 8 -0.87 7.52 -8.36
N CYS A 9 0.25 7.32 -9.04
CA CYS A 9 1.50 6.96 -8.36
C CYS A 9 1.93 8.05 -7.37
N GLU A 10 1.82 9.31 -7.75
CA GLU A 10 2.12 10.43 -6.85
C GLU A 10 1.17 10.49 -5.66
N ALA A 11 -0.13 10.26 -5.89
CA ALA A 11 -1.13 10.24 -4.81
C ALA A 11 -0.88 9.11 -3.82
N LEU A 12 -0.58 7.91 -4.32
CA LEU A 12 -0.26 6.76 -3.48
C LEU A 12 1.04 6.95 -2.72
N GLN A 13 2.08 7.47 -3.36
CA GLN A 13 3.34 7.77 -2.72
C GLN A 13 3.17 8.80 -1.60
N SER A 14 2.44 9.88 -1.88
CA SER A 14 2.17 10.92 -0.87
C SER A 14 1.37 10.37 0.30
N ALA A 15 0.38 9.52 0.05
CA ALA A 15 -0.40 8.88 1.10
C ALA A 15 0.46 7.96 1.97
N ALA A 16 1.38 7.21 1.37
CA ALA A 16 2.30 6.34 2.08
C ALA A 16 3.35 7.14 2.87
N ASP A 17 3.90 8.20 2.28
CA ASP A 17 4.89 9.07 2.93
C ASP A 17 4.31 9.79 4.15
N ASN A 18 3.02 10.06 4.13
CA ASN A 18 2.31 10.68 5.26
C ASN A 18 2.01 9.67 6.40
N SER A 19 2.16 8.39 6.16
CA SER A 19 2.04 7.39 7.22
C SER A 19 3.29 7.40 8.10
N SER A 20 3.09 7.50 9.40
CA SER A 20 4.20 7.49 10.36
C SER A 20 4.92 6.16 10.47
N TYR A 21 4.29 5.08 9.98
CA TYR A 21 4.84 3.71 10.07
C TYR A 21 5.72 3.35 8.87
N VAL A 22 5.36 3.79 7.68
CA VAL A 22 6.06 3.42 6.44
C VAL A 22 7.41 4.15 6.35
N ASN A 23 8.48 3.39 6.17
CA ASN A 23 9.83 3.91 6.03
C ASN A 23 10.22 4.10 4.56
N SER A 24 9.80 3.20 3.69
CA SER A 24 10.15 3.23 2.26
C SER A 24 8.94 2.91 1.40
N VAL A 25 8.91 3.51 0.20
CA VAL A 25 7.90 3.23 -0.81
C VAL A 25 8.61 2.73 -2.07
N THR A 26 8.20 1.56 -2.55
CA THR A 26 8.73 0.97 -3.78
C THR A 26 7.60 0.69 -4.76
N TRP A 27 7.96 0.54 -6.02
CA TRP A 27 7.01 0.31 -7.10
C TRP A 27 7.54 -0.74 -8.07
N GLY A 28 6.66 -1.50 -8.66
CA GLY A 28 6.98 -2.45 -9.71
C GLY A 28 6.94 -3.90 -9.25
N ASN A 29 7.79 -4.75 -9.81
CA ASN A 29 7.84 -6.16 -9.44
C ASN A 29 8.46 -6.33 -8.05
N ILE A 30 7.81 -7.08 -7.19
CA ILE A 30 8.31 -7.35 -5.83
C ILE A 30 9.69 -8.03 -5.83
N PHE A 31 10.01 -8.80 -6.86
CA PHE A 31 11.31 -9.47 -7.00
C PHE A 31 12.45 -8.50 -7.31
N ASP A 32 12.15 -7.30 -7.78
CA ASP A 32 13.15 -6.25 -8.00
C ASP A 32 13.58 -5.57 -6.70
N VAL A 33 12.84 -5.81 -5.62
CA VAL A 33 13.13 -5.24 -4.30
C VAL A 33 14.08 -6.19 -3.55
N ASP A 34 15.20 -5.66 -3.08
CA ASP A 34 16.12 -6.42 -2.25
C ASP A 34 15.60 -6.51 -0.81
N MET A 35 14.88 -7.57 -0.54
CA MET A 35 14.24 -7.82 0.77
C MET A 35 15.25 -8.09 1.90
N ARG A 36 16.54 -8.23 1.59
CA ARG A 36 17.60 -8.37 2.61
C ARG A 36 17.92 -7.04 3.28
N LYS A 37 17.60 -5.93 2.62
CA LYS A 37 17.85 -4.60 3.18
C LYS A 37 16.83 -4.29 4.27
N MET A 38 17.16 -4.57 5.50
CA MET A 38 16.30 -4.30 6.66
C MET A 38 15.97 -2.81 6.80
N THR A 39 16.78 -1.93 6.21
CA THR A 39 16.53 -0.48 6.19
C THR A 39 15.34 -0.07 5.33
N LEU A 40 14.85 -0.96 4.45
CA LEU A 40 13.65 -0.70 3.66
C LEU A 40 12.37 -0.75 4.49
N PHE A 41 12.38 -1.56 5.55
CA PHE A 41 11.17 -1.85 6.32
C PHE A 41 10.92 -0.82 7.43
N PRO A 42 9.65 -0.53 7.76
CA PRO A 42 8.43 -1.01 7.10
C PRO A 42 8.28 -0.49 5.68
N LEU A 43 7.88 -1.36 4.76
CA LEU A 43 7.85 -1.11 3.33
C LEU A 43 6.41 -1.02 2.82
N CYS A 44 6.14 0.00 2.02
CA CYS A 44 4.95 0.06 1.18
C CYS A 44 5.35 -0.23 -0.26
N HIS A 45 4.81 -1.30 -0.83
CA HIS A 45 5.10 -1.69 -2.20
C HIS A 45 3.85 -1.58 -3.08
N ILE A 46 3.99 -0.95 -4.23
CA ILE A 46 2.90 -0.68 -5.17
C ILE A 46 3.05 -1.56 -6.40
N LEU A 47 2.05 -2.39 -6.64
CA LEU A 47 1.97 -3.27 -7.82
C LEU A 47 0.91 -2.74 -8.77
N THR A 48 1.30 -2.52 -10.03
CA THR A 48 0.36 -2.15 -11.05
C THR A 48 -0.47 -3.36 -11.50
N GLY A 49 -1.77 -3.22 -11.49
CA GLY A 49 -2.69 -4.21 -12.01
C GLY A 49 -3.24 -3.83 -13.37
N THR A 50 -4.53 -4.05 -13.54
CA THR A 50 -5.23 -3.77 -14.80
C THR A 50 -5.69 -2.32 -14.88
N ALA A 51 -5.88 -1.84 -16.11
CA ALA A 51 -6.52 -0.56 -16.39
C ALA A 51 -7.73 -0.81 -17.28
N GLU A 52 -8.89 -0.32 -16.84
CA GLU A 52 -10.13 -0.34 -17.62
C GLU A 52 -10.33 1.04 -18.25
N VAL A 53 -10.26 1.09 -19.58
CA VAL A 53 -10.37 2.34 -20.32
C VAL A 53 -11.84 2.53 -20.73
N LEU A 54 -12.50 3.50 -20.10
CA LEU A 54 -13.87 3.90 -20.41
C LEU A 54 -13.83 5.14 -21.31
N GLU A 55 -14.99 5.53 -21.80
CA GLU A 55 -15.10 6.67 -22.72
C GLU A 55 -14.59 7.97 -22.09
N ARG A 56 -14.95 8.23 -20.84
CA ARG A 56 -14.61 9.49 -20.15
C ARG A 56 -13.56 9.35 -19.05
N THR A 57 -13.36 8.15 -18.59
CA THR A 57 -12.47 7.88 -17.44
C THR A 57 -11.66 6.62 -17.67
N VAL A 58 -10.62 6.46 -16.89
CA VAL A 58 -9.84 5.22 -16.81
C VAL A 58 -9.82 4.77 -15.36
N ILE A 59 -10.11 3.50 -15.12
CA ILE A 59 -10.08 2.91 -13.78
C ILE A 59 -8.87 1.99 -13.69
N TYR A 60 -7.97 2.30 -12.75
CA TYR A 60 -6.79 1.50 -12.48
C TYR A 60 -7.02 0.63 -11.25
N SER A 61 -6.69 -0.66 -11.38
CA SER A 61 -6.64 -1.58 -10.24
C SER A 61 -5.19 -1.71 -9.80
N ILE A 62 -4.90 -1.29 -8.59
CA ILE A 62 -3.52 -1.24 -8.07
C ILE A 62 -3.49 -1.94 -6.72
N ASP A 63 -2.57 -2.89 -6.57
CA ASP A 63 -2.33 -3.56 -5.31
C ASP A 63 -1.29 -2.79 -4.51
N VAL A 64 -1.58 -2.55 -3.25
CA VAL A 64 -0.68 -1.90 -2.32
C VAL A 64 -0.42 -2.85 -1.16
N LEU A 65 0.85 -3.16 -0.93
CA LEU A 65 1.28 -4.01 0.18
C LEU A 65 2.00 -3.14 1.21
N VAL A 66 1.59 -3.24 2.45
CA VAL A 66 2.33 -2.67 3.57
C VAL A 66 2.83 -3.82 4.43
N MET A 67 4.13 -3.90 4.62
CA MET A 67 4.78 -5.06 5.22
C MET A 67 5.96 -4.65 6.08
N ASP A 68 6.31 -5.52 7.00
CA ASP A 68 7.53 -5.40 7.79
C ASP A 68 8.20 -6.76 7.90
N ALA A 69 9.51 -6.73 8.06
CA ALA A 69 10.30 -7.93 8.27
C ALA A 69 10.23 -8.37 9.72
N MET A 70 10.06 -9.66 9.93
CA MET A 70 10.14 -10.25 11.27
C MET A 70 11.60 -10.45 11.64
N ASP A 71 11.96 -9.96 12.80
CA ASP A 71 13.28 -10.20 13.40
C ASP A 71 13.12 -11.03 14.67
N TYR A 72 13.34 -12.33 14.54
CA TYR A 72 13.23 -13.26 15.66
C TYR A 72 14.31 -13.05 16.74
N SER A 73 15.38 -12.32 16.41
CA SER A 73 16.47 -12.02 17.36
C SER A 73 16.16 -10.83 18.27
N LYS A 74 15.20 -9.98 17.90
CA LYS A 74 14.81 -8.78 18.64
C LYS A 74 13.36 -8.89 19.10
N GLN A 75 13.14 -9.50 20.24
CA GLN A 75 11.86 -9.36 20.92
C GLN A 75 11.87 -7.99 21.61
N ASP A 76 11.01 -7.09 21.14
CA ASP A 76 10.82 -5.81 21.80
C ASP A 76 10.09 -6.05 23.12
N PRO A 77 10.74 -5.77 24.27
CA PRO A 77 10.11 -5.97 25.57
C PRO A 77 8.93 -5.03 25.83
N ASN A 78 8.75 -3.99 24.98
CA ASN A 78 7.63 -3.06 25.08
C ASN A 78 6.41 -3.52 24.27
N VAL A 79 6.54 -4.56 23.46
CA VAL A 79 5.38 -5.18 22.82
C VAL A 79 4.63 -5.94 23.91
N ILE A 80 3.47 -5.42 24.30
CA ILE A 80 2.62 -6.08 25.30
C ILE A 80 2.17 -7.41 24.70
N PRO A 81 2.61 -8.55 25.26
CA PRO A 81 2.08 -9.83 24.81
C PRO A 81 0.63 -9.90 25.24
N TYR A 82 -0.28 -9.70 24.29
CA TYR A 82 -1.65 -10.13 24.51
C TYR A 82 -1.59 -11.63 24.83
N SER A 83 -2.51 -12.08 25.67
CA SER A 83 -2.55 -13.43 26.24
C SER A 83 -2.75 -14.56 25.21
N PHE A 84 -2.45 -14.31 23.95
CA PHE A 84 -2.47 -15.31 22.89
C PHE A 84 -1.11 -15.99 22.78
N GLU A 85 -1.10 -17.31 22.72
CA GLU A 85 0.07 -18.06 22.32
C GLU A 85 0.35 -17.74 20.83
N GLY A 86 1.28 -16.86 20.58
CA GLY A 86 1.63 -16.43 19.25
C GLY A 86 2.83 -15.53 19.25
N VAL A 87 3.27 -15.14 18.07
CA VAL A 87 4.39 -14.23 17.90
C VAL A 87 3.87 -12.80 18.07
N ALA A 88 4.13 -12.20 19.23
CA ALA A 88 3.68 -10.84 19.56
C ALA A 88 4.16 -9.81 18.53
N GLN A 89 5.38 -9.97 18.00
CA GLN A 89 5.92 -9.13 16.93
C GLN A 89 5.07 -9.20 15.66
N LYS A 90 4.60 -10.38 15.27
CA LYS A 90 3.75 -10.57 14.11
C LYS A 90 2.40 -9.87 14.26
N GLN A 91 1.79 -9.97 15.44
CA GLN A 91 0.55 -9.25 15.75
C GLN A 91 0.74 -7.74 15.67
N ASP A 92 1.85 -7.23 16.17
CA ASP A 92 2.18 -5.81 16.10
C ASP A 92 2.36 -5.34 14.66
N ILE A 93 3.06 -6.12 13.83
CA ILE A 93 3.22 -5.82 12.39
C ILE A 93 1.85 -5.78 11.69
N TYR A 94 0.99 -6.76 11.93
CA TYR A 94 -0.35 -6.78 11.34
C TYR A 94 -1.18 -5.59 11.77
N HIS A 95 -1.11 -5.21 13.03
CA HIS A 95 -1.85 -4.04 13.54
C HIS A 95 -1.38 -2.75 12.88
N ARG A 96 -0.08 -2.50 12.87
CA ARG A 96 0.50 -1.26 12.33
C ARG A 96 0.39 -1.16 10.82
N SER A 97 0.58 -2.28 10.12
CA SER A 97 0.44 -2.32 8.65
C SER A 97 -0.99 -2.04 8.23
N LEU A 98 -1.97 -2.63 8.91
CA LEU A 98 -3.38 -2.37 8.61
C LEU A 98 -3.75 -0.91 8.92
N PHE A 99 -3.28 -0.38 10.04
CA PHE A 99 -3.51 1.01 10.39
C PHE A 99 -2.94 1.97 9.35
N SER A 100 -1.75 1.68 8.83
CA SER A 100 -1.13 2.45 7.75
C SER A 100 -1.99 2.43 6.48
N LEU A 101 -2.51 1.25 6.10
CA LEU A 101 -3.44 1.15 4.96
C LEU A 101 -4.74 1.92 5.21
N GLN A 102 -5.26 1.90 6.42
CA GLN A 102 -6.45 2.69 6.78
C GLN A 102 -6.20 4.19 6.62
N GLU A 103 -5.04 4.68 7.02
CA GLU A 103 -4.64 6.08 6.82
C GLU A 103 -4.56 6.43 5.33
N MET A 104 -3.97 5.56 4.52
CA MET A 104 -3.87 5.74 3.07
C MET A 104 -5.27 5.77 2.42
N ILE A 105 -6.13 4.83 2.78
CA ILE A 105 -7.50 4.75 2.27
C ILE A 105 -8.27 6.03 2.63
N ALA A 106 -8.17 6.49 3.87
CA ALA A 106 -8.84 7.71 4.31
C ALA A 106 -8.35 8.94 3.55
N SER A 107 -7.06 9.02 3.26
CA SER A 107 -6.47 10.09 2.44
C SER A 107 -7.00 10.07 1.02
N LEU A 108 -7.05 8.89 0.38
CA LEU A 108 -7.50 8.75 -1.01
C LEU A 108 -9.01 8.97 -1.17
N ARG A 109 -9.81 8.65 -0.16
CA ARG A 109 -11.27 8.88 -0.19
C ARG A 109 -11.64 10.36 -0.27
N ARG A 110 -10.73 11.25 0.10
CA ARG A 110 -10.92 12.70 0.00
C ARG A 110 -10.68 13.23 -1.40
N GLY A 111 -10.16 12.41 -2.30
CA GLY A 111 -9.87 12.79 -3.67
C GLY A 111 -11.16 13.04 -4.46
N ASP A 112 -11.21 14.18 -5.17
CA ASP A 112 -12.26 14.51 -6.11
C ASP A 112 -11.73 14.36 -7.54
N LEU A 113 -12.52 13.70 -8.39
CA LEU A 113 -12.10 13.37 -9.76
C LEU A 113 -11.71 14.59 -10.58
N TYR A 114 -12.44 15.69 -10.42
CA TYR A 114 -12.23 16.87 -11.24
C TYR A 114 -11.26 17.88 -10.63
N THR A 115 -11.20 17.95 -9.32
CA THR A 115 -10.31 18.86 -8.60
C THR A 115 -8.92 18.27 -8.42
N ASP A 116 -8.85 17.00 -8.02
CA ASP A 116 -7.60 16.32 -7.67
C ASP A 116 -7.07 15.43 -8.82
N GLY A 117 -7.92 15.16 -9.81
CA GLY A 117 -7.57 14.32 -10.94
C GLY A 117 -7.64 12.81 -10.67
N PHE A 118 -8.19 12.42 -9.54
CA PHE A 118 -8.40 11.01 -9.20
C PHE A 118 -9.54 10.85 -8.17
N ARG A 119 -10.13 9.67 -8.15
CA ARG A 119 -11.13 9.30 -7.17
C ARG A 119 -11.03 7.83 -6.84
N LEU A 120 -11.07 7.49 -5.57
CA LEU A 120 -11.17 6.10 -5.13
C LEU A 120 -12.60 5.59 -5.36
N VAL A 121 -12.75 4.51 -6.13
CA VAL A 121 -14.06 4.02 -6.59
C VAL A 121 -14.60 2.91 -5.71
N ASN A 122 -13.73 2.12 -5.09
CA ASN A 122 -14.11 0.97 -4.27
C ASN A 122 -13.83 1.18 -2.78
N ASP A 123 -14.38 0.30 -1.97
CA ASP A 123 -13.94 0.11 -0.59
C ASP A 123 -12.88 -0.99 -0.59
N PRO A 124 -11.59 -0.64 -0.41
CA PRO A 124 -10.53 -1.63 -0.53
C PRO A 124 -10.64 -2.76 0.49
N LEU A 125 -10.57 -3.99 0.00
CA LEU A 125 -10.48 -5.17 0.84
C LEU A 125 -9.01 -5.44 1.16
N CYS A 126 -8.70 -5.61 2.44
CA CYS A 126 -7.35 -5.89 2.90
C CYS A 126 -7.22 -7.37 3.24
N ASP A 127 -6.26 -8.04 2.62
CA ASP A 127 -5.94 -9.45 2.87
C ASP A 127 -4.60 -9.56 3.59
N PRO A 128 -4.52 -10.34 4.68
CA PRO A 128 -3.25 -10.58 5.35
C PRO A 128 -2.36 -11.51 4.52
N PHE A 129 -1.07 -11.30 4.63
CA PHE A 129 -0.10 -12.22 4.04
C PHE A 129 1.09 -12.45 4.96
N ASP A 130 1.74 -13.59 4.75
CA ASP A 130 2.91 -14.03 5.49
C ASP A 130 3.76 -14.81 4.51
N GLU A 131 4.86 -14.22 4.06
CA GLU A 131 5.70 -14.78 3.00
C GLU A 131 7.14 -14.92 3.45
N ASP A 132 7.73 -16.07 3.16
CA ASP A 132 9.15 -16.30 3.30
C ASP A 132 9.83 -15.96 1.97
N PHE A 133 10.27 -14.71 1.86
CA PHE A 133 11.22 -14.27 0.83
C PHE A 133 12.65 -14.56 1.34
N GLU A 134 13.59 -13.72 1.02
CA GLU A 134 14.93 -13.77 1.62
C GLU A 134 14.89 -13.45 3.13
N SER A 135 13.85 -12.78 3.57
CA SER A 135 13.50 -12.57 4.98
C SER A 135 12.02 -12.87 5.15
N THR A 136 11.61 -13.33 6.33
CA THR A 136 10.19 -13.50 6.64
C THR A 136 9.54 -12.14 6.75
N VAL A 137 8.56 -11.88 5.88
CA VAL A 137 7.78 -10.64 5.85
C VAL A 137 6.31 -10.94 6.05
N CYS A 138 5.63 -10.08 6.78
CA CYS A 138 4.19 -10.16 6.92
C CYS A 138 3.57 -8.77 6.86
N GLY A 139 2.29 -8.72 6.57
CA GLY A 139 1.56 -7.47 6.45
C GLY A 139 0.21 -7.66 5.80
N TRP A 140 -0.25 -6.63 5.12
CA TRP A 140 -1.56 -6.60 4.45
C TRP A 140 -1.42 -6.11 3.02
N LYS A 141 -2.24 -6.69 2.15
CA LYS A 141 -2.40 -6.27 0.77
C LYS A 141 -3.79 -5.72 0.57
N ALA A 142 -3.89 -4.54 -0.04
CA ALA A 142 -5.15 -3.92 -0.41
C ALA A 142 -5.19 -3.67 -1.92
N THR A 143 -6.35 -3.89 -2.53
CA THR A 143 -6.58 -3.58 -3.95
C THR A 143 -7.39 -2.30 -4.05
N PHE A 144 -6.79 -1.27 -4.62
CA PHE A 144 -7.41 0.02 -4.87
C PHE A 144 -7.91 0.09 -6.31
N GLN A 145 -9.13 0.58 -6.48
CA GLN A 145 -9.64 0.98 -7.79
C GLN A 145 -9.71 2.51 -7.83
N ILE A 146 -8.86 3.10 -8.64
CA ILE A 146 -8.71 4.55 -8.72
C ILE A 146 -9.06 5.00 -10.12
N GLU A 147 -10.03 5.91 -10.20
CA GLU A 147 -10.53 6.49 -11.44
C GLU A 147 -9.82 7.81 -11.73
N THR A 148 -9.43 7.99 -12.98
CA THR A 148 -8.87 9.25 -13.48
C THR A 148 -9.62 9.68 -14.74
N PRO A 149 -9.64 10.99 -15.08
CA PRO A 149 -10.20 11.42 -16.36
C PRO A 149 -9.44 10.81 -17.52
N ASN A 150 -10.15 10.42 -18.58
CA ASN A 150 -9.53 9.98 -19.82
C ASN A 150 -9.15 11.21 -20.67
N PRO A 151 -7.85 11.51 -20.86
CA PRO A 151 -7.42 12.70 -21.59
C PRO A 151 -7.59 12.58 -23.10
N THR A 152 -7.94 11.38 -23.59
CA THR A 152 -8.08 11.13 -25.04
C THR A 152 -9.50 11.24 -25.54
N ILE A 153 -10.38 11.93 -24.80
CA ILE A 153 -11.76 12.20 -25.25
C ILE A 153 -11.69 13.09 -26.47
N ILE A 154 -12.19 12.55 -27.59
CA ILE A 154 -12.40 13.33 -28.82
C ILE A 154 -13.80 13.92 -28.73
N CYS A 155 -13.87 15.23 -28.61
CA CYS A 155 -15.14 15.95 -28.69
C CYS A 155 -15.55 16.14 -30.15
#